data_986777f8daccccd5b9e788cc8791b675
#
_entry.id   986777f8daccccd5b9e788cc8791b675
#
_cell.length_a   1.000
_cell.length_b   1.000
_cell.length_c   1.000
_cell.angle_alpha   90.00
_cell.angle_beta   90.00
_cell.angle_gamma   90.00
#
_symmetry.space_group_name_H-M   'P 1'
#
loop_
_entity.id
_entity.type
_entity.pdbx_description
1 polymer ?
#
loop_
_entity_poly.entity_id
_entity_poly.type
_entity_poly.pdbx_seq_one_letter_code
_entity_poly.pdbx_strand_id
1 'polypeptide(L)'
;MDEKSKVTLHGTWASTYSKRVEIALKLKGILYEYVEEDLKNKTESLIQLNPVHKKIPVLVHDVKPVAESLVILEYIDETWQKSPRLLPEDPYERAQVRFWVSYINQQVFEVMSRVIFQEGEAQAKSVEEARERLKVLEDGLKKHFPNKIIRENDDVGLLEIIIIATFGAHKVYHEAIGVEIVDPANTPTLYNWIERLQELPVMKDVELPRDRLVNLLQSYRQKHLQQAANA
;
A
#
# COMPACT_ATOMS: atom_id res chain seq x y z
N MET A 1 -31.69 -10.60 15.96
CA MET A 1 -30.93 -10.96 14.74
C MET A 1 -30.11 -9.72 14.43
N ASP A 2 -28.79 -9.78 14.72
CA ASP A 2 -27.92 -8.67 14.34
C ASP A 2 -27.92 -8.60 12.80
N GLU A 3 -28.50 -7.55 12.25
CA GLU A 3 -28.32 -7.22 10.84
C GLU A 3 -26.80 -7.14 10.63
N LYS A 4 -26.26 -8.07 9.83
CA LYS A 4 -24.83 -8.01 9.47
C LYS A 4 -24.59 -6.67 8.81
N SER A 5 -23.81 -5.81 9.46
CA SER A 5 -23.44 -4.52 8.89
C SER A 5 -22.87 -4.71 7.49
N LYS A 6 -23.33 -3.90 6.54
CA LYS A 6 -22.89 -3.97 5.15
C LYS A 6 -21.63 -3.16 4.98
N VAL A 7 -20.56 -3.80 4.48
CA VAL A 7 -19.29 -3.14 4.17
C VAL A 7 -19.05 -3.19 2.67
N THR A 8 -18.78 -2.03 2.06
CA THR A 8 -18.43 -1.92 0.64
C THR A 8 -17.13 -1.17 0.49
N LEU A 9 -16.22 -1.67 -0.34
CA LEU A 9 -14.96 -1.02 -0.66
C LEU A 9 -14.99 -0.57 -2.14
N HIS A 10 -14.97 0.73 -2.37
CA HIS A 10 -14.74 1.33 -3.68
C HIS A 10 -13.22 1.44 -3.91
N GLY A 11 -12.72 0.81 -4.95
CA GLY A 11 -11.29 0.77 -5.23
C GLY A 11 -10.98 0.46 -6.68
N THR A 12 -9.72 0.22 -7.00
CA THR A 12 -9.30 -0.41 -8.25
C THR A 12 -8.20 -1.43 -8.00
N TRP A 13 -8.24 -2.52 -8.73
CA TRP A 13 -7.41 -3.72 -8.51
C TRP A 13 -5.90 -3.45 -8.43
N ALA A 14 -5.39 -2.45 -9.15
CA ALA A 14 -3.96 -2.10 -9.19
C ALA A 14 -3.58 -0.95 -8.24
N SER A 15 -4.49 -0.46 -7.42
CA SER A 15 -4.22 0.64 -6.51
C SER A 15 -3.53 0.16 -5.24
N THR A 16 -2.32 0.62 -4.99
CA THR A 16 -1.61 0.45 -3.72
C THR A 16 -2.47 0.87 -2.53
N TYR A 17 -3.20 1.97 -2.64
CA TYR A 17 -4.06 2.49 -1.56
C TYR A 17 -5.29 1.61 -1.31
N SER A 18 -5.92 1.08 -2.38
CA SER A 18 -7.04 0.12 -2.23
C SER A 18 -6.55 -1.18 -1.63
N LYS A 19 -5.37 -1.65 -2.04
CA LYS A 19 -4.74 -2.87 -1.52
C LYS A 19 -4.51 -2.83 -0.01
N ARG A 20 -4.13 -1.68 0.54
CA ARG A 20 -4.00 -1.48 2.00
C ARG A 20 -5.30 -1.86 2.72
N VAL A 21 -6.42 -1.37 2.22
CA VAL A 21 -7.74 -1.59 2.83
C VAL A 21 -8.20 -3.04 2.63
N GLU A 22 -8.00 -3.62 1.44
CA GLU A 22 -8.32 -5.03 1.17
C GLU A 22 -7.60 -5.97 2.15
N ILE A 23 -6.29 -5.75 2.36
CA ILE A 23 -5.49 -6.55 3.30
C ILE A 23 -6.06 -6.43 4.72
N ALA A 24 -6.35 -5.22 5.19
CA ALA A 24 -6.89 -5.00 6.52
C ALA A 24 -8.26 -5.69 6.74
N LEU A 25 -9.17 -5.56 5.77
CA LEU A 25 -10.48 -6.22 5.83
C LEU A 25 -10.36 -7.74 5.89
N LYS A 26 -9.47 -8.31 5.08
CA LYS A 26 -9.21 -9.75 5.06
C LYS A 26 -8.55 -10.25 6.35
N LEU A 27 -7.55 -9.53 6.88
CA LEU A 27 -6.92 -9.83 8.17
C LEU A 27 -7.94 -9.87 9.31
N LYS A 28 -8.88 -8.92 9.33
CA LYS A 28 -9.95 -8.85 10.33
C LYS A 28 -11.10 -9.83 10.06
N GLY A 29 -11.07 -10.58 8.94
CA GLY A 29 -12.15 -11.49 8.56
C GLY A 29 -13.47 -10.77 8.25
N ILE A 30 -13.41 -9.51 7.81
CA ILE A 30 -14.59 -8.70 7.49
C ILE A 30 -15.04 -9.03 6.07
N LEU A 31 -16.30 -9.45 5.95
CA LEU A 31 -16.93 -9.63 4.63
C LEU A 31 -17.26 -8.27 4.03
N TYR A 32 -16.90 -8.06 2.78
CA TYR A 32 -17.18 -6.81 2.08
C TYR A 32 -17.53 -7.06 0.61
N GLU A 33 -18.28 -6.14 0.04
CA GLU A 33 -18.50 -6.01 -1.40
C GLU A 33 -17.41 -5.13 -1.99
N TYR A 34 -16.78 -5.57 -3.08
CA TYR A 34 -15.79 -4.76 -3.79
C TYR A 34 -16.43 -4.12 -5.03
N VAL A 35 -16.30 -2.81 -5.14
CA VAL A 35 -16.74 -2.03 -6.29
C VAL A 35 -15.52 -1.51 -7.04
N GLU A 36 -15.29 -2.05 -8.24
CA GLU A 36 -14.20 -1.62 -9.12
C GLU A 36 -14.56 -0.27 -9.75
N GLU A 37 -13.71 0.74 -9.54
CA GLU A 37 -13.91 2.09 -10.06
C GLU A 37 -13.02 2.36 -11.28
N ASP A 38 -13.59 2.90 -12.35
CA ASP A 38 -12.83 3.43 -13.48
C ASP A 38 -12.35 4.87 -13.18
N LEU A 39 -11.05 5.02 -12.93
CA LEU A 39 -10.48 6.34 -12.59
C LEU A 39 -10.48 7.34 -13.74
N LYS A 40 -10.71 6.88 -15.00
CA LYS A 40 -10.85 7.77 -16.16
C LYS A 40 -12.25 8.29 -16.30
N ASN A 41 -13.22 7.48 -15.86
CA ASN A 41 -14.63 7.80 -15.92
C ASN A 41 -15.26 7.53 -14.56
N LYS A 42 -14.94 8.39 -13.58
CA LYS A 42 -15.37 8.24 -12.18
C LYS A 42 -16.88 8.22 -12.08
N THR A 43 -17.39 7.25 -11.31
CA THR A 43 -18.82 7.13 -11.07
C THR A 43 -19.35 8.31 -10.26
N GLU A 44 -20.63 8.65 -10.47
CA GLU A 44 -21.32 9.67 -9.68
C GLU A 44 -21.35 9.27 -8.19
N SER A 45 -21.50 7.98 -7.92
CA SER A 45 -21.42 7.41 -6.58
C SER A 45 -20.09 7.72 -5.90
N LEU A 46 -18.93 7.48 -6.55
CA LEU A 46 -17.62 7.80 -5.98
C LEU A 46 -17.49 9.30 -5.66
N ILE A 47 -17.99 10.16 -6.55
CA ILE A 47 -17.93 11.62 -6.35
C ILE A 47 -18.76 12.04 -5.13
N GLN A 48 -19.94 11.42 -4.94
CA GLN A 48 -20.81 11.69 -3.79
C GLN A 48 -20.22 11.15 -2.48
N LEU A 49 -19.62 9.95 -2.51
CA LEU A 49 -19.01 9.32 -1.34
C LEU A 49 -17.73 10.02 -0.88
N ASN A 50 -16.96 10.61 -1.80
CA ASN A 50 -15.75 11.38 -1.50
C ASN A 50 -15.72 12.71 -2.26
N PRO A 51 -16.55 13.69 -1.89
CA PRO A 51 -16.66 14.95 -2.62
C PRO A 51 -15.43 15.83 -2.52
N VAL A 52 -14.61 15.65 -1.47
CA VAL A 52 -13.40 16.46 -1.22
C VAL A 52 -12.28 16.07 -2.19
N HIS A 53 -11.92 14.80 -2.21
CA HIS A 53 -10.77 14.32 -3.00
C HIS A 53 -11.19 13.62 -4.29
N LYS A 54 -12.40 13.06 -4.35
CA LYS A 54 -12.90 12.29 -5.49
C LYS A 54 -11.95 11.16 -5.90
N LYS A 55 -11.36 10.50 -4.89
CA LYS A 55 -10.34 9.46 -5.03
C LYS A 55 -10.78 8.18 -4.33
N ILE A 56 -10.22 7.08 -4.76
CA ILE A 56 -10.25 5.78 -4.10
C ILE A 56 -9.02 5.62 -3.17
N PRO A 57 -9.10 4.72 -2.17
CA PRO A 57 -10.24 3.93 -1.74
C PRO A 57 -11.27 4.75 -0.98
N VAL A 58 -12.53 4.28 -1.01
CA VAL A 58 -13.58 4.70 -0.08
C VAL A 58 -14.18 3.45 0.52
N LEU A 59 -14.19 3.36 1.85
CA LEU A 59 -14.90 2.33 2.59
C LEU A 59 -16.29 2.86 2.96
N VAL A 60 -17.34 2.12 2.63
CA VAL A 60 -18.70 2.43 3.09
C VAL A 60 -19.10 1.38 4.10
N HIS A 61 -19.33 1.80 5.34
CA HIS A 61 -19.83 0.95 6.41
C HIS A 61 -21.28 1.34 6.69
N ASP A 62 -22.21 0.47 6.31
CA ASP A 62 -23.65 0.72 6.17
C ASP A 62 -23.89 1.88 5.18
N VAL A 63 -24.16 3.09 5.69
CA VAL A 63 -24.38 4.29 4.86
C VAL A 63 -23.29 5.35 5.08
N LYS A 64 -22.24 5.04 5.84
CA LYS A 64 -21.21 6.00 6.26
C LYS A 64 -19.94 5.81 5.42
N PRO A 65 -19.60 6.76 4.53
CA PRO A 65 -18.36 6.69 3.79
C PRO A 65 -17.18 7.16 4.64
N VAL A 66 -16.07 6.44 4.54
CA VAL A 66 -14.75 6.80 5.10
C VAL A 66 -13.76 6.82 3.95
N ALA A 67 -13.08 7.94 3.77
CA ALA A 67 -12.05 8.14 2.75
C ALA A 67 -10.67 8.26 3.38
N GLU A 68 -9.61 8.22 2.56
CA GLU A 68 -8.19 8.19 2.91
C GLU A 68 -7.75 6.84 3.50
N SER A 69 -6.85 6.14 2.80
CA SER A 69 -6.49 4.77 3.14
C SER A 69 -5.97 4.60 4.57
N LEU A 70 -5.17 5.54 5.09
CA LEU A 70 -4.66 5.48 6.46
C LEU A 70 -5.78 5.69 7.49
N VAL A 71 -6.71 6.62 7.22
CA VAL A 71 -7.89 6.85 8.07
C VAL A 71 -8.79 5.61 8.06
N ILE A 72 -8.99 4.99 6.90
CA ILE A 72 -9.77 3.76 6.77
C ILE A 72 -9.15 2.63 7.58
N LEU A 73 -7.82 2.47 7.56
CA LEU A 73 -7.13 1.43 8.33
C LEU A 73 -7.30 1.61 9.84
N GLU A 74 -7.18 2.84 10.35
CA GLU A 74 -7.43 3.14 11.76
C GLU A 74 -8.92 2.93 12.11
N TYR A 75 -9.84 3.36 11.25
CA TYR A 75 -11.28 3.11 11.43
C TYR A 75 -11.59 1.61 11.51
N ILE A 76 -10.99 0.79 10.64
CA ILE A 76 -11.14 -0.67 10.68
C ILE A 76 -10.66 -1.22 12.02
N ASP A 77 -9.47 -0.80 12.48
CA ASP A 77 -8.90 -1.30 13.73
C ASP A 77 -9.70 -0.91 14.97
N GLU A 78 -10.26 0.30 14.99
CA GLU A 78 -11.10 0.81 16.08
C GLU A 78 -12.50 0.18 16.09
N THR A 79 -13.07 -0.07 14.91
CA THR A 79 -14.43 -0.60 14.77
C THR A 79 -14.47 -2.12 15.01
N TRP A 80 -13.54 -2.86 14.45
CA TRP A 80 -13.45 -4.32 14.60
C TRP A 80 -12.24 -4.70 15.44
N GLN A 81 -12.42 -4.70 16.76
CA GLN A 81 -11.34 -4.86 17.74
C GLN A 81 -10.81 -6.31 17.88
N LYS A 82 -11.25 -7.23 17.03
CA LYS A 82 -10.71 -8.60 16.99
C LYS A 82 -9.28 -8.60 16.45
N SER A 83 -8.49 -9.64 16.85
CA SER A 83 -7.16 -9.89 16.33
C SER A 83 -7.17 -10.10 14.81
N PRO A 84 -6.08 -9.67 14.13
CA PRO A 84 -4.96 -8.91 14.66
C PRO A 84 -5.31 -7.43 14.91
N ARG A 85 -4.73 -6.85 15.97
CA ARG A 85 -4.74 -5.38 16.15
C ARG A 85 -3.76 -4.78 15.15
N LEU A 86 -4.21 -3.76 14.40
CA LEU A 86 -3.34 -3.11 13.41
C LEU A 86 -2.36 -2.13 14.08
N LEU A 87 -2.74 -1.57 15.21
CA LEU A 87 -1.89 -0.66 16.00
C LEU A 87 -1.62 -1.23 17.39
N PRO A 88 -0.37 -1.08 17.90
CA PRO A 88 -0.01 -1.48 19.26
C PRO A 88 -0.86 -0.78 20.34
N GLU A 89 -1.05 -1.45 21.48
CA GLU A 89 -1.73 -0.85 22.63
C GLU A 89 -0.86 0.18 23.34
N ASP A 90 0.46 -0.04 23.39
CA ASP A 90 1.39 0.93 23.97
C ASP A 90 1.42 2.22 23.13
N PRO A 91 1.22 3.40 23.76
CA PRO A 91 1.17 4.67 23.04
C PRO A 91 2.48 5.04 22.32
N TYR A 92 3.63 4.66 22.88
CA TYR A 92 4.92 4.97 22.27
C TYR A 92 5.17 4.07 21.03
N GLU A 93 4.94 2.77 21.15
CA GLU A 93 5.03 1.84 20.02
C GLU A 93 4.06 2.24 18.90
N ARG A 94 2.83 2.61 19.25
CA ARG A 94 1.84 3.12 18.31
C ARG A 94 2.32 4.40 17.62
N ALA A 95 2.97 5.31 18.34
CA ALA A 95 3.56 6.50 17.75
C ALA A 95 4.71 6.16 16.78
N GLN A 96 5.56 5.17 17.11
CA GLN A 96 6.62 4.70 16.22
C GLN A 96 6.04 4.11 14.93
N VAL A 97 5.01 3.26 15.02
CA VAL A 97 4.32 2.70 13.84
C VAL A 97 3.79 3.83 12.95
N ARG A 98 3.06 4.80 13.50
CA ARG A 98 2.52 5.94 12.74
C ARG A 98 3.62 6.79 12.11
N PHE A 99 4.74 7.00 12.80
CA PHE A 99 5.87 7.74 12.25
C PHE A 99 6.43 7.06 11.00
N TRP A 100 6.72 5.76 11.06
CA TRP A 100 7.28 5.04 9.91
C TRP A 100 6.28 4.85 8.78
N VAL A 101 5.01 4.67 9.09
CA VAL A 101 3.92 4.69 8.09
C VAL A 101 3.85 6.04 7.37
N SER A 102 3.92 7.15 8.11
CA SER A 102 3.96 8.49 7.53
C SER A 102 5.21 8.71 6.67
N TYR A 103 6.38 8.26 7.14
CA TYR A 103 7.63 8.34 6.39
C TYR A 103 7.54 7.60 5.04
N ILE A 104 7.06 6.35 5.04
CA ILE A 104 6.87 5.60 3.81
C ILE A 104 5.92 6.33 2.87
N ASN A 105 4.78 6.80 3.38
CA ASN A 105 3.75 7.41 2.56
C ASN A 105 4.15 8.77 1.96
N GLN A 106 4.87 9.60 2.69
CA GLN A 106 5.22 10.95 2.27
C GLN A 106 6.58 11.04 1.60
N GLN A 107 7.54 10.24 2.05
CA GLN A 107 8.92 10.37 1.58
C GLN A 107 9.31 9.30 0.56
N VAL A 108 8.97 8.03 0.85
CA VAL A 108 9.40 6.93 -0.01
C VAL A 108 8.49 6.76 -1.21
N PHE A 109 7.17 6.78 -1.01
CA PHE A 109 6.20 6.55 -2.08
C PHE A 109 6.29 7.60 -3.19
N GLU A 110 6.55 8.86 -2.83
CA GLU A 110 6.73 9.94 -3.81
C GLU A 110 7.95 9.72 -4.71
N VAL A 111 9.10 9.40 -4.11
CA VAL A 111 10.31 9.17 -4.91
C VAL A 111 10.20 7.91 -5.76
N MET A 112 9.56 6.86 -5.27
CA MET A 112 9.28 5.66 -6.07
C MET A 112 8.40 5.96 -7.28
N SER A 113 7.42 6.83 -7.13
CA SER A 113 6.61 7.29 -8.28
C SER A 113 7.47 7.98 -9.33
N ARG A 114 8.42 8.84 -8.91
CA ARG A 114 9.36 9.48 -9.85
C ARG A 114 10.26 8.46 -10.55
N VAL A 115 10.78 7.46 -9.83
CA VAL A 115 11.56 6.37 -10.44
C VAL A 115 10.77 5.64 -11.54
N ILE A 116 9.48 5.42 -11.33
CA ILE A 116 8.62 4.71 -12.29
C ILE A 116 8.36 5.57 -13.53
N PHE A 117 8.10 6.88 -13.38
CA PHE A 117 7.60 7.74 -14.45
C PHE A 117 8.65 8.64 -15.11
N GLN A 118 9.90 8.59 -14.68
CA GLN A 118 11.01 9.29 -15.30
C GLN A 118 11.89 8.36 -16.11
N GLU A 119 12.80 8.94 -16.92
CA GLU A 119 13.82 8.22 -17.69
C GLU A 119 15.15 9.00 -17.72
N GLY A 120 16.21 8.33 -18.19
CA GLY A 120 17.53 8.95 -18.34
C GLY A 120 18.11 9.45 -17.02
N GLU A 121 18.74 10.65 -17.07
CA GLU A 121 19.41 11.25 -15.91
C GLU A 121 18.44 11.59 -14.77
N ALA A 122 17.21 12.00 -15.08
CA ALA A 122 16.19 12.31 -14.07
C ALA A 122 15.78 11.05 -13.29
N GLN A 123 15.62 9.92 -13.98
CA GLN A 123 15.37 8.65 -13.34
C GLN A 123 16.54 8.20 -12.47
N ALA A 124 17.78 8.32 -12.98
CA ALA A 124 18.97 7.95 -12.22
C ALA A 124 19.08 8.73 -10.89
N LYS A 125 18.83 10.04 -10.92
CA LYS A 125 18.78 10.87 -9.69
C LYS A 125 17.69 10.41 -8.73
N SER A 126 16.49 10.07 -9.24
CA SER A 126 15.41 9.58 -8.39
C SER A 126 15.70 8.20 -7.82
N VAL A 127 16.45 7.36 -8.52
CA VAL A 127 16.91 6.06 -8.00
C VAL A 127 17.86 6.25 -6.82
N GLU A 128 18.84 7.14 -6.94
CA GLU A 128 19.76 7.42 -5.82
C GLU A 128 19.02 8.01 -4.61
N GLU A 129 18.10 8.95 -4.82
CA GLU A 129 17.27 9.48 -3.74
C GLU A 129 16.38 8.39 -3.11
N ALA A 130 15.82 7.47 -3.91
CA ALA A 130 15.05 6.35 -3.40
C ALA A 130 15.91 5.43 -2.52
N ARG A 131 17.14 5.14 -2.93
CA ARG A 131 18.10 4.32 -2.14
C ARG A 131 18.44 4.97 -0.81
N GLU A 132 18.69 6.29 -0.79
CA GLU A 132 18.94 7.02 0.45
C GLU A 132 17.75 6.93 1.41
N ARG A 133 16.53 7.13 0.91
CA ARG A 133 15.31 7.05 1.71
C ARG A 133 15.03 5.63 2.20
N LEU A 134 15.29 4.62 1.37
CA LEU A 134 15.16 3.22 1.78
C LEU A 134 16.20 2.83 2.83
N LYS A 135 17.40 3.38 2.77
CA LYS A 135 18.40 3.18 3.81
C LYS A 135 17.94 3.74 5.16
N VAL A 136 17.35 4.93 5.17
CA VAL A 136 16.76 5.50 6.40
C VAL A 136 15.64 4.60 6.95
N LEU A 137 14.78 4.07 6.07
CA LEU A 137 13.74 3.11 6.47
C LEU A 137 14.36 1.84 7.06
N GLU A 138 15.34 1.24 6.39
CA GLU A 138 16.06 0.04 6.83
C GLU A 138 16.66 0.21 8.22
N ASP A 139 17.38 1.33 8.45
CA ASP A 139 17.98 1.66 9.75
C ASP A 139 16.89 1.86 10.82
N GLY A 140 15.78 2.47 10.44
CA GLY A 140 14.61 2.64 11.29
C GLY A 140 13.95 1.33 11.70
N LEU A 141 13.76 0.41 10.74
CA LEU A 141 13.20 -0.92 11.01
C LEU A 141 14.09 -1.70 11.99
N LYS A 142 15.39 -1.72 11.75
CA LYS A 142 16.37 -2.39 12.64
C LYS A 142 16.35 -1.82 14.06
N LYS A 143 16.28 -0.50 14.18
CA LYS A 143 16.36 0.19 15.46
C LYS A 143 15.09 0.08 16.29
N HIS A 144 13.93 0.26 15.67
CA HIS A 144 12.66 0.40 16.37
C HIS A 144 11.84 -0.90 16.42
N PHE A 145 12.13 -1.85 15.51
CA PHE A 145 11.42 -3.13 15.43
C PHE A 145 12.41 -4.34 15.40
N PRO A 146 13.46 -4.38 16.25
CA PRO A 146 14.55 -5.36 16.16
C PRO A 146 14.09 -6.81 16.36
N ASN A 147 12.99 -7.00 17.08
CA ASN A 147 12.46 -8.32 17.44
C ASN A 147 11.22 -8.69 16.62
N LYS A 148 10.89 -7.90 15.59
CA LYS A 148 9.72 -8.18 14.76
C LYS A 148 9.93 -9.44 13.95
N ILE A 149 9.05 -10.40 14.14
CA ILE A 149 9.03 -11.65 13.40
C ILE A 149 7.67 -11.75 12.73
N ILE A 150 7.67 -12.11 11.46
CA ILE A 150 6.46 -12.28 10.64
C ILE A 150 6.36 -13.77 10.29
N ARG A 151 5.36 -14.46 10.85
CA ARG A 151 5.12 -15.90 10.66
C ARG A 151 3.69 -16.20 10.25
N GLU A 152 2.76 -15.41 10.75
CA GLU A 152 1.32 -15.64 10.60
C GLU A 152 0.57 -14.31 10.49
N ASN A 153 -0.71 -14.39 10.16
CA ASN A 153 -1.53 -13.19 9.96
C ASN A 153 -1.60 -12.29 11.20
N ASP A 154 -1.51 -12.86 12.41
CA ASP A 154 -1.57 -12.11 13.67
C ASP A 154 -0.31 -11.24 13.92
N ASP A 155 0.77 -11.50 13.18
CA ASP A 155 1.97 -10.66 13.20
C ASP A 155 1.85 -9.40 12.34
N VAL A 156 0.78 -9.26 11.54
CA VAL A 156 0.60 -8.19 10.57
C VAL A 156 -0.17 -7.03 11.18
N GLY A 157 0.50 -5.89 11.34
CA GLY A 157 -0.09 -4.63 11.75
C GLY A 157 -0.10 -3.58 10.65
N LEU A 158 -0.34 -2.33 11.04
CA LEU A 158 -0.44 -1.20 10.12
C LEU A 158 0.85 -1.00 9.30
N LEU A 159 2.02 -1.11 9.93
CA LEU A 159 3.31 -0.91 9.24
C LEU A 159 3.55 -1.99 8.19
N GLU A 160 3.25 -3.24 8.51
CA GLU A 160 3.41 -4.38 7.61
C GLU A 160 2.45 -4.26 6.40
N ILE A 161 1.22 -3.83 6.61
CA ILE A 161 0.26 -3.55 5.53
C ILE A 161 0.81 -2.48 4.58
N ILE A 162 1.36 -1.40 5.11
CA ILE A 162 1.93 -0.33 4.29
C ILE A 162 3.17 -0.81 3.54
N ILE A 163 4.05 -1.57 4.18
CA ILE A 163 5.23 -2.16 3.55
C ILE A 163 4.83 -3.06 2.39
N ILE A 164 3.96 -4.04 2.60
CA ILE A 164 3.62 -4.99 1.55
C ILE A 164 2.82 -4.33 0.41
N ALA A 165 1.90 -3.43 0.71
CA ALA A 165 1.16 -2.71 -0.31
C ALA A 165 2.05 -1.80 -1.16
N THR A 166 3.13 -1.25 -0.59
CA THR A 166 4.06 -0.35 -1.29
C THR A 166 5.13 -1.11 -2.06
N PHE A 167 5.71 -2.13 -1.44
CA PHE A 167 6.91 -2.80 -1.95
C PHE A 167 6.66 -4.23 -2.46
N GLY A 168 5.50 -4.83 -2.18
CA GLY A 168 5.22 -6.21 -2.57
C GLY A 168 5.34 -6.49 -4.08
N ALA A 169 5.16 -5.46 -4.91
CA ALA A 169 5.36 -5.55 -6.35
C ALA A 169 6.78 -5.18 -6.82
N HIS A 170 7.80 -5.14 -5.95
CA HIS A 170 9.16 -4.69 -6.31
C HIS A 170 9.77 -5.47 -7.48
N LYS A 171 9.54 -6.79 -7.57
CA LYS A 171 10.00 -7.63 -8.68
C LYS A 171 9.29 -7.26 -10.00
N VAL A 172 8.04 -6.83 -9.93
CA VAL A 172 7.27 -6.34 -11.07
C VAL A 172 7.81 -4.99 -11.55
N TYR A 173 8.19 -4.10 -10.64
CA TYR A 173 8.84 -2.84 -11.00
C TYR A 173 10.17 -3.10 -11.70
N HIS A 174 11.01 -4.00 -11.18
CA HIS A 174 12.25 -4.37 -11.84
C HIS A 174 12.01 -4.87 -13.28
N GLU A 175 11.05 -5.74 -13.48
CA GLU A 175 10.69 -6.28 -14.79
C GLU A 175 10.15 -5.18 -15.74
N ALA A 176 9.30 -4.29 -15.24
CA ALA A 176 8.62 -3.29 -16.06
C ALA A 176 9.52 -2.13 -16.48
N ILE A 177 10.49 -1.73 -15.64
CA ILE A 177 11.29 -0.50 -15.83
C ILE A 177 12.81 -0.73 -15.76
N GLY A 178 13.27 -1.97 -15.50
CA GLY A 178 14.69 -2.32 -15.43
C GLY A 178 15.43 -1.78 -14.20
N VAL A 179 14.71 -1.31 -13.16
CA VAL A 179 15.32 -0.73 -11.96
C VAL A 179 14.99 -1.57 -10.74
N GLU A 180 16.02 -2.04 -10.04
CA GLU A 180 15.89 -2.69 -8.75
C GLU A 180 15.86 -1.64 -7.65
N ILE A 181 14.69 -1.51 -6.99
CA ILE A 181 14.45 -0.51 -5.94
C ILE A 181 14.72 -1.11 -4.56
N VAL A 182 14.23 -2.33 -4.31
CA VAL A 182 14.47 -3.06 -3.06
C VAL A 182 15.57 -4.09 -3.31
N ASP A 183 16.72 -3.87 -2.71
CA ASP A 183 17.92 -4.67 -2.89
C ASP A 183 18.25 -5.40 -1.57
N PRO A 184 18.30 -6.75 -1.55
CA PRO A 184 18.60 -7.51 -0.35
C PRO A 184 19.98 -7.21 0.24
N ALA A 185 20.94 -6.71 -0.55
CA ALA A 185 22.26 -6.33 -0.04
C ALA A 185 22.22 -5.01 0.75
N ASN A 186 21.40 -4.06 0.32
CA ASN A 186 21.32 -2.72 0.92
C ASN A 186 20.17 -2.57 1.92
N THR A 187 19.08 -3.34 1.74
CA THR A 187 17.87 -3.29 2.58
C THR A 187 17.43 -4.67 3.06
N PRO A 188 18.31 -5.45 3.74
CA PRO A 188 18.06 -6.85 4.10
C PRO A 188 16.85 -7.05 5.02
N THR A 189 16.59 -6.14 5.97
CA THR A 189 15.44 -6.24 6.88
C THR A 189 14.14 -6.00 6.12
N LEU A 190 14.06 -4.93 5.35
CA LEU A 190 12.90 -4.61 4.53
C LEU A 190 12.61 -5.74 3.52
N TYR A 191 13.66 -6.22 2.83
CA TYR A 191 13.52 -7.33 1.88
C TYR A 191 12.98 -8.59 2.56
N ASN A 192 13.55 -8.97 3.71
CA ASN A 192 13.09 -10.14 4.45
C ASN A 192 11.63 -9.99 4.93
N TRP A 193 11.22 -8.80 5.36
CA TRP A 193 9.84 -8.55 5.74
C TRP A 193 8.90 -8.72 4.53
N ILE A 194 9.25 -8.19 3.37
CA ILE A 194 8.44 -8.31 2.15
C ILE A 194 8.28 -9.79 1.77
N GLU A 195 9.38 -10.56 1.70
CA GLU A 195 9.32 -11.97 1.34
C GLU A 195 8.47 -12.78 2.35
N ARG A 196 8.62 -12.53 3.65
CA ARG A 196 7.80 -13.18 4.68
C ARG A 196 6.32 -12.81 4.57
N LEU A 197 6.02 -11.55 4.34
CA LEU A 197 4.63 -11.10 4.15
C LEU A 197 3.99 -11.76 2.93
N GLN A 198 4.71 -11.88 1.82
CA GLN A 198 4.20 -12.53 0.61
C GLN A 198 3.86 -14.03 0.80
N GLU A 199 4.53 -14.71 1.74
CA GLU A 199 4.25 -16.11 2.07
C GLU A 199 2.92 -16.29 2.83
N LEU A 200 2.39 -15.25 3.48
CA LEU A 200 1.18 -15.35 4.30
C LEU A 200 -0.08 -15.64 3.45
N PRO A 201 -0.98 -16.50 3.95
CA PRO A 201 -2.21 -16.84 3.24
C PRO A 201 -3.03 -15.61 2.82
N VAL A 202 -3.20 -14.63 3.72
CA VAL A 202 -3.96 -13.40 3.44
C VAL A 202 -3.38 -12.60 2.27
N MET A 203 -2.07 -12.63 2.07
CA MET A 203 -1.42 -11.90 0.97
C MET A 203 -1.61 -12.60 -0.37
N LYS A 204 -1.64 -13.93 -0.37
CA LYS A 204 -1.95 -14.73 -1.58
C LYS A 204 -3.37 -14.46 -2.08
N ASP A 205 -4.31 -14.25 -1.17
CA ASP A 205 -5.70 -13.93 -1.51
C ASP A 205 -5.88 -12.55 -2.18
N VAL A 206 -4.89 -11.68 -2.05
CA VAL A 206 -4.90 -10.32 -2.62
C VAL A 206 -3.78 -10.10 -3.64
N GLU A 207 -3.10 -11.17 -4.04
CA GLU A 207 -2.00 -11.11 -5.00
C GLU A 207 -2.49 -10.56 -6.35
N LEU A 208 -1.67 -9.71 -6.96
CA LEU A 208 -1.97 -9.12 -8.25
C LEU A 208 -1.41 -10.01 -9.37
N PRO A 209 -2.17 -10.22 -10.46
CA PRO A 209 -1.65 -10.94 -11.62
C PRO A 209 -0.41 -10.22 -12.19
N ARG A 210 0.77 -10.88 -12.07
CA ARG A 210 2.07 -10.29 -12.42
C ARG A 210 2.09 -9.69 -13.82
N ASP A 211 1.76 -10.49 -14.83
CA ASP A 211 1.82 -10.05 -16.24
C ASP A 211 0.89 -8.86 -16.51
N ARG A 212 -0.30 -8.88 -15.89
CA ARG A 212 -1.25 -7.79 -16.02
C ARG A 212 -0.72 -6.49 -15.38
N LEU A 213 -0.01 -6.60 -14.25
CA LEU A 213 0.57 -5.46 -13.57
C LEU A 213 1.78 -4.89 -14.32
N VAL A 214 2.65 -5.75 -14.87
CA VAL A 214 3.77 -5.35 -15.75
C VAL A 214 3.25 -4.55 -16.93
N ASN A 215 2.29 -5.09 -17.67
CA ASN A 215 1.70 -4.44 -18.85
C ASN A 215 1.05 -3.09 -18.49
N LEU A 216 0.37 -3.02 -17.34
CA LEU A 216 -0.25 -1.78 -16.86
C LEU A 216 0.81 -0.71 -16.57
N LEU A 217 1.86 -1.06 -15.84
CA LEU A 217 2.95 -0.13 -15.49
C LEU A 217 3.67 0.38 -16.72
N GLN A 218 4.00 -0.49 -17.67
CA GLN A 218 4.62 -0.13 -18.93
C GLN A 218 3.73 0.82 -19.75
N SER A 219 2.44 0.52 -19.85
CA SER A 219 1.48 1.38 -20.55
C SER A 219 1.34 2.75 -19.90
N TYR A 220 1.27 2.83 -18.57
CA TYR A 220 1.18 4.10 -17.85
C TYR A 220 2.47 4.90 -17.98
N ARG A 221 3.63 4.27 -17.82
CA ARG A 221 4.93 4.89 -18.03
C ARG A 221 5.04 5.49 -19.43
N GLN A 222 4.74 4.72 -20.47
CA GLN A 222 4.83 5.17 -21.86
C GLN A 222 3.95 6.41 -22.12
N LYS A 223 2.70 6.39 -21.61
CA LYS A 223 1.79 7.54 -21.75
C LYS A 223 2.33 8.78 -21.04
N HIS A 224 2.87 8.61 -19.83
CA HIS A 224 3.42 9.73 -19.07
C HIS A 224 4.63 10.35 -19.75
N LEU A 225 5.56 9.53 -20.26
CA LEU A 225 6.74 9.99 -20.99
C LEU A 225 6.37 10.71 -22.30
N GLN A 226 5.39 10.20 -23.04
CA GLN A 226 4.86 10.87 -24.23
C GLN A 226 4.24 12.24 -23.92
N GLN A 227 3.50 12.35 -22.81
CA GLN A 227 2.92 13.63 -22.39
C GLN A 227 4.00 14.64 -21.99
N ALA A 228 5.04 14.18 -21.26
CA ALA A 228 6.16 15.03 -20.87
C ALA A 228 7.01 15.50 -22.05
N ALA A 229 7.15 14.69 -23.12
CA ALA A 229 7.88 15.05 -24.33
C ALA A 229 7.12 16.05 -25.22
N ASN A 230 5.80 16.18 -25.04
CA ASN A 230 4.95 17.09 -25.82
C ASN A 230 4.59 18.38 -25.06
N ALA A 231 5.08 18.57 -23.84
CA ALA A 231 4.84 19.73 -22.98
C ALA A 231 6.04 20.68 -22.97
#